data_ef1165273bf7d7adde7017561a538860
#
_entry.id   ef1165273bf7d7adde7017561a538860
#
_cell.length_a   1.000
_cell.length_b   1.000
_cell.length_c   1.000
_cell.angle_alpha   90.00
_cell.angle_beta   90.00
_cell.angle_gamma   90.00
#
_symmetry.space_group_name_H-M   'P 1'
#
loop_
_entity.id
_entity.type
_entity.pdbx_description
1 polymer ?
#
loop_
_entity_poly.entity_id
_entity_poly.type
_entity_poly.pdbx_seq_one_letter_code
_entity_poly.pdbx_strand_id
1 'polypeptide(L)'
;MEIPAHLHFKMPPEWADHSCCWMQWPTDNFPSDVTSSWSNFDVDKGRISWAEVANTISQFEDLKMIVHPDNITSAKKLLSHRVKILNLPINDAWARDSGAIFLLNNEQKLGGVDSDFNCWGYKTDFELDDQVANFMIKSSGAKYFKNNMVLEGGSIHVDGQGTMLTTEQCLLHENRNPDLTKSEICLLYTSPSPRDLGK
;
A
#
# COMPACT_ATOMS: atom_id res chain seq x y z
N MET A 1 17.85 -0.80 13.48
CA MET A 1 17.04 -0.93 12.24
C MET A 1 17.60 0.07 11.22
N GLU A 2 17.81 -0.31 9.96
CA GLU A 2 18.26 0.64 8.94
C GLU A 2 17.14 1.61 8.59
N ILE A 3 17.44 2.89 8.59
CA ILE A 3 16.48 3.95 8.24
C ILE A 3 16.64 4.30 6.75
N PRO A 4 15.57 4.36 5.95
CA PRO A 4 15.64 4.65 4.52
C PRO A 4 16.47 5.90 4.19
N ALA A 5 16.29 6.98 4.94
CA ALA A 5 16.98 8.25 4.73
C ALA A 5 18.52 8.15 4.85
N HIS A 6 19.04 7.29 5.74
CA HIS A 6 20.49 7.06 5.87
C HIS A 6 21.11 6.42 4.62
N LEU A 7 20.29 5.77 3.79
CA LEU A 7 20.68 5.14 2.54
C LEU A 7 20.21 5.94 1.33
N HIS A 8 19.83 7.18 1.54
CA HIS A 8 19.38 8.14 0.51
C HIS A 8 18.11 7.70 -0.24
N PHE A 9 17.27 6.86 0.38
CA PHE A 9 15.97 6.52 -0.17
C PHE A 9 14.96 7.65 0.10
N LYS A 10 14.14 7.94 -0.92
CA LYS A 10 13.06 8.94 -0.87
C LYS A 10 11.82 8.36 -1.55
N MET A 11 10.64 8.77 -1.10
CA MET A 11 9.40 8.50 -1.79
C MET A 11 9.32 9.42 -3.02
N PRO A 12 9.19 8.87 -4.24
CA PRO A 12 8.98 9.66 -5.44
C PRO A 12 7.57 10.26 -5.44
N PRO A 13 7.31 11.35 -6.19
CA PRO A 13 5.96 11.87 -6.35
C PRO A 13 5.12 10.92 -7.22
N GLU A 14 3.79 11.05 -7.14
CA GLU A 14 2.84 10.20 -7.88
C GLU A 14 3.01 10.27 -9.41
N TRP A 15 3.54 11.35 -9.94
CA TRP A 15 3.79 11.56 -11.38
C TRP A 15 5.19 11.12 -11.84
N ALA A 16 5.98 10.47 -10.97
CA ALA A 16 7.23 9.85 -11.40
C ALA A 16 6.96 8.63 -12.30
N ASP A 17 7.91 8.33 -13.18
CA ASP A 17 7.79 7.16 -14.07
C ASP A 17 7.62 5.87 -13.26
N HIS A 18 6.61 5.07 -13.64
CA HIS A 18 6.30 3.80 -13.01
C HIS A 18 6.93 2.63 -13.77
N SER A 19 7.41 1.64 -13.05
CA SER A 19 7.77 0.34 -13.64
C SER A 19 6.59 -0.61 -13.72
N CYS A 20 5.60 -0.45 -12.83
CA CYS A 20 4.33 -1.17 -12.85
C CYS A 20 3.34 -0.56 -11.85
N CYS A 21 2.05 -0.79 -12.11
CA CYS A 21 0.98 -0.58 -11.13
C CYS A 21 0.68 -1.85 -10.32
N TRP A 22 0.13 -1.65 -9.12
CA TRP A 22 -0.36 -2.71 -8.26
C TRP A 22 -1.84 -2.51 -7.96
N MET A 23 -2.59 -3.60 -7.96
CA MET A 23 -4.00 -3.63 -7.52
C MET A 23 -4.26 -4.89 -6.70
N GLN A 24 -5.30 -4.86 -5.86
CA GLN A 24 -5.87 -6.03 -5.18
C GLN A 24 -7.26 -6.32 -5.77
N TRP A 25 -7.59 -7.60 -5.90
CA TRP A 25 -8.86 -8.05 -6.46
C TRP A 25 -9.94 -8.09 -5.39
N PRO A 26 -11.16 -7.56 -5.64
CA PRO A 26 -12.26 -7.66 -4.69
C PRO A 26 -12.57 -9.11 -4.33
N THR A 27 -12.50 -9.42 -3.03
CA THR A 27 -12.74 -10.76 -2.50
C THR A 27 -14.07 -10.83 -1.73
N ASP A 28 -14.69 -12.00 -1.71
CA ASP A 28 -15.89 -12.35 -0.97
C ASP A 28 -15.62 -13.39 0.13
N ASN A 29 -14.36 -13.67 0.40
CA ASN A 29 -13.94 -14.67 1.38
C ASN A 29 -13.93 -14.09 2.80
N PHE A 30 -15.08 -13.58 3.22
CA PHE A 30 -15.29 -13.14 4.59
C PHE A 30 -16.04 -14.20 5.37
N PRO A 31 -15.66 -14.50 6.62
CA PRO A 31 -16.52 -15.23 7.53
C PRO A 31 -17.89 -14.56 7.62
N SER A 32 -18.94 -15.32 7.78
CA SER A 32 -20.34 -14.84 7.75
C SER A 32 -20.69 -13.82 8.83
N ASP A 33 -19.83 -13.65 9.83
CA ASP A 33 -19.94 -12.75 10.97
C ASP A 33 -19.12 -11.45 10.82
N VAL A 34 -18.34 -11.31 9.72
CA VAL A 34 -17.49 -10.15 9.47
C VAL A 34 -18.17 -9.18 8.52
N THR A 35 -18.24 -7.93 8.92
CA THR A 35 -18.62 -6.83 8.02
C THR A 35 -17.41 -6.41 7.20
N SER A 36 -17.40 -6.73 5.91
CA SER A 36 -16.40 -6.21 4.98
C SER A 36 -16.84 -4.88 4.37
N SER A 37 -15.92 -4.18 3.71
CA SER A 37 -16.26 -2.99 2.92
C SER A 37 -17.27 -3.31 1.79
N TRP A 38 -17.39 -4.59 1.42
CA TRP A 38 -18.28 -5.12 0.38
C TRP A 38 -19.60 -5.69 0.91
N SER A 39 -19.81 -5.80 2.23
CA SER A 39 -20.98 -6.48 2.80
C SER A 39 -22.34 -5.89 2.38
N ASN A 40 -22.38 -4.63 1.95
CA ASN A 40 -23.57 -3.96 1.42
C ASN A 40 -23.52 -3.74 -0.10
N PHE A 41 -22.52 -4.32 -0.81
CA PHE A 41 -22.31 -4.14 -2.22
C PHE A 41 -22.28 -5.50 -2.93
N ASP A 42 -22.67 -5.50 -4.19
CA ASP A 42 -22.51 -6.62 -5.09
C ASP A 42 -21.03 -6.73 -5.51
N VAL A 43 -20.31 -7.65 -4.90
CA VAL A 43 -18.88 -7.86 -5.17
C VAL A 43 -18.60 -8.15 -6.64
N ASP A 44 -19.52 -8.79 -7.34
CA ASP A 44 -19.34 -9.10 -8.76
C ASP A 44 -19.42 -7.84 -9.63
N LYS A 45 -20.26 -6.88 -9.28
CA LYS A 45 -20.23 -5.54 -9.91
C LYS A 45 -18.93 -4.81 -9.60
N GLY A 46 -18.44 -4.90 -8.37
CA GLY A 46 -17.12 -4.38 -8.00
C GLY A 46 -16.01 -5.00 -8.86
N ARG A 47 -16.01 -6.31 -9.04
CA ARG A 47 -15.05 -7.03 -9.88
C ARG A 47 -15.05 -6.58 -11.33
N ILE A 48 -16.24 -6.29 -11.90
CA ILE A 48 -16.36 -5.75 -13.26
C ILE A 48 -15.65 -4.39 -13.34
N SER A 49 -15.95 -3.46 -12.43
CA SER A 49 -15.33 -2.14 -12.41
C SER A 49 -13.82 -2.20 -12.18
N TRP A 50 -13.34 -3.06 -11.27
CA TRP A 50 -11.91 -3.29 -11.06
C TRP A 50 -11.23 -3.85 -12.31
N ALA A 51 -11.88 -4.79 -13.01
CA ALA A 51 -11.36 -5.34 -14.25
C ALA A 51 -11.27 -4.29 -15.36
N GLU A 52 -12.26 -3.41 -15.50
CA GLU A 52 -12.22 -2.29 -16.46
C GLU A 52 -11.02 -1.38 -16.21
N VAL A 53 -10.79 -0.98 -14.95
CA VAL A 53 -9.63 -0.17 -14.56
C VAL A 53 -8.32 -0.92 -14.85
N ALA A 54 -8.20 -2.16 -14.38
CA ALA A 54 -7.00 -2.97 -14.56
C ALA A 54 -6.66 -3.21 -16.04
N ASN A 55 -7.66 -3.55 -16.84
CA ASN A 55 -7.50 -3.79 -18.27
C ASN A 55 -7.11 -2.52 -19.02
N THR A 56 -7.62 -1.35 -18.57
CA THR A 56 -7.25 -0.06 -19.14
C THR A 56 -5.79 0.27 -18.82
N ILE A 57 -5.39 0.20 -17.55
CA ILE A 57 -4.00 0.46 -17.13
C ILE A 57 -3.02 -0.46 -17.88
N SER A 58 -3.35 -1.75 -18.02
CA SER A 58 -2.49 -2.74 -18.67
C SER A 58 -2.24 -2.51 -20.16
N GLN A 59 -2.90 -1.53 -20.77
CA GLN A 59 -2.61 -1.09 -22.15
C GLN A 59 -1.42 -0.12 -22.20
N PHE A 60 -1.09 0.54 -21.10
CA PHE A 60 -0.09 1.60 -21.02
C PHE A 60 1.13 1.19 -20.20
N GLU A 61 0.94 0.37 -19.16
CA GLU A 61 2.01 -0.08 -18.26
C GLU A 61 1.75 -1.48 -17.70
N ASP A 62 2.79 -2.11 -17.15
CA ASP A 62 2.66 -3.39 -16.48
C ASP A 62 1.77 -3.28 -15.25
N LEU A 63 0.84 -4.22 -15.09
CA LEU A 63 -0.04 -4.29 -13.92
C LEU A 63 0.05 -5.64 -13.24
N LYS A 64 0.23 -5.59 -11.93
CA LYS A 64 0.22 -6.75 -11.03
C LYS A 64 -1.05 -6.70 -10.19
N MET A 65 -1.87 -7.74 -10.30
CA MET A 65 -3.10 -7.92 -9.53
C MET A 65 -2.90 -8.98 -8.46
N ILE A 66 -2.97 -8.61 -7.19
CA ILE A 66 -2.99 -9.54 -6.07
C ILE A 66 -4.41 -10.11 -5.97
N VAL A 67 -4.53 -11.44 -5.95
CA VAL A 67 -5.80 -12.14 -5.96
C VAL A 67 -5.80 -13.21 -4.89
N HIS A 68 -6.86 -13.23 -4.07
CA HIS A 68 -7.07 -14.34 -3.12
C HIS A 68 -7.18 -15.68 -3.88
N PRO A 69 -6.59 -16.78 -3.36
CA PRO A 69 -6.59 -18.09 -4.03
C PRO A 69 -7.96 -18.51 -4.56
N ASP A 70 -9.01 -18.33 -3.77
CA ASP A 70 -10.38 -18.77 -4.10
C ASP A 70 -11.02 -17.92 -5.21
N ASN A 71 -10.48 -16.72 -5.47
CA ASN A 71 -11.01 -15.80 -6.47
C ASN A 71 -10.24 -15.79 -7.80
N ILE A 72 -9.21 -16.62 -7.96
CA ILE A 72 -8.40 -16.69 -9.20
C ILE A 72 -9.26 -16.98 -10.43
N THR A 73 -10.25 -17.84 -10.30
CA THR A 73 -11.14 -18.19 -11.42
C THR A 73 -11.97 -16.99 -11.88
N SER A 74 -12.51 -16.21 -10.95
CA SER A 74 -13.27 -14.99 -11.30
C SER A 74 -12.37 -13.93 -11.91
N ALA A 75 -11.19 -13.71 -11.36
CA ALA A 75 -10.22 -12.75 -11.88
C ALA A 75 -9.78 -13.11 -13.31
N LYS A 76 -9.44 -14.37 -13.58
CA LYS A 76 -9.05 -14.83 -14.93
C LYS A 76 -10.13 -14.70 -15.99
N LYS A 77 -11.41 -14.67 -15.61
CA LYS A 77 -12.52 -14.48 -16.56
C LYS A 77 -12.65 -13.02 -17.04
N LEU A 78 -12.25 -12.07 -16.22
CA LEU A 78 -12.49 -10.65 -16.46
C LEU A 78 -11.21 -9.88 -16.82
N LEU A 79 -10.05 -10.32 -16.31
CA LEU A 79 -8.77 -9.65 -16.52
C LEU A 79 -8.15 -10.02 -17.88
N SER A 80 -7.57 -9.02 -18.53
CA SER A 80 -6.73 -9.20 -19.72
C SER A 80 -5.53 -10.09 -19.42
N HIS A 81 -5.07 -10.85 -20.43
CA HIS A 81 -3.83 -11.63 -20.34
C HIS A 81 -2.57 -10.79 -20.07
N ARG A 82 -2.65 -9.46 -20.23
CA ARG A 82 -1.57 -8.52 -19.89
C ARG A 82 -1.44 -8.29 -18.39
N VAL A 83 -2.51 -8.51 -17.63
CA VAL A 83 -2.49 -8.35 -16.18
C VAL A 83 -1.83 -9.55 -15.53
N LYS A 84 -0.75 -9.31 -14.79
CA LYS A 84 -0.04 -10.36 -14.06
C LYS A 84 -0.76 -10.68 -12.75
N ILE A 85 -1.41 -11.83 -12.68
CA ILE A 85 -2.06 -12.31 -11.45
C ILE A 85 -1.00 -12.87 -10.50
N LEU A 86 -1.04 -12.39 -9.26
CA LEU A 86 -0.21 -12.86 -8.14
C LEU A 86 -1.12 -13.39 -7.03
N ASN A 87 -0.78 -14.57 -6.51
CA ASN A 87 -1.62 -15.26 -5.55
C ASN A 87 -1.17 -14.92 -4.12
N LEU A 88 -2.07 -14.33 -3.34
CA LEU A 88 -1.90 -14.05 -1.91
C LEU A 88 -3.28 -14.03 -1.25
N PRO A 89 -3.48 -14.69 -0.08
CA PRO A 89 -4.65 -14.43 0.73
C PRO A 89 -4.73 -12.96 1.14
N ILE A 90 -5.88 -12.34 0.93
CA ILE A 90 -6.17 -10.93 1.25
C ILE A 90 -7.58 -10.83 1.83
N ASN A 91 -7.83 -9.79 2.62
CA ASN A 91 -9.16 -9.47 3.14
C ASN A 91 -9.94 -8.54 2.20
N ASP A 92 -9.28 -7.55 1.58
CA ASP A 92 -9.96 -6.51 0.80
C ASP A 92 -9.14 -6.07 -0.42
N ALA A 93 -9.61 -5.04 -1.15
CA ALA A 93 -9.12 -4.63 -2.46
C ALA A 93 -8.33 -3.30 -2.46
N TRP A 94 -7.89 -2.81 -1.30
CA TRP A 94 -7.36 -1.46 -1.12
C TRP A 94 -5.83 -1.43 -1.10
N ALA A 95 -5.21 -1.76 -2.24
CA ALA A 95 -3.75 -1.83 -2.40
C ALA A 95 -3.01 -0.51 -2.09
N ARG A 96 -3.68 0.64 -2.20
CA ARG A 96 -3.10 1.93 -1.84
C ARG A 96 -2.84 2.02 -0.33
N ASP A 97 -3.72 1.43 0.49
CA ASP A 97 -3.69 1.58 1.93
C ASP A 97 -2.91 0.47 2.63
N SER A 98 -3.06 -0.77 2.19
CA SER A 98 -2.36 -1.95 2.73
C SER A 98 -1.03 -2.26 2.02
N GLY A 99 -0.77 -1.64 0.88
CA GLY A 99 0.41 -1.93 0.05
C GLY A 99 1.67 -1.24 0.53
N ALA A 100 2.79 -1.65 -0.05
CA ALA A 100 4.10 -1.06 0.22
C ALA A 100 4.20 0.38 -0.26
N ILE A 101 4.85 1.23 0.54
CA ILE A 101 5.28 2.55 0.11
C ILE A 101 6.65 2.40 -0.54
N PHE A 102 6.70 2.50 -1.86
CA PHE A 102 7.95 2.34 -2.60
C PHE A 102 8.82 3.61 -2.56
N LEU A 103 10.12 3.36 -2.49
CA LEU A 103 11.15 4.37 -2.39
C LEU A 103 12.22 4.16 -3.46
N LEU A 104 12.87 5.24 -3.88
CA LEU A 104 14.05 5.19 -4.74
C LEU A 104 15.23 5.88 -4.07
N ASN A 105 16.44 5.33 -4.21
CA ASN A 105 17.65 6.00 -3.78
C ASN A 105 18.35 6.73 -4.95
N ASN A 106 19.45 7.42 -4.67
CA ASN A 106 20.21 8.16 -5.67
C ASN A 106 20.80 7.26 -6.79
N GLU A 107 20.93 5.95 -6.53
CA GLU A 107 21.40 4.95 -7.51
C GLU A 107 20.25 4.28 -8.26
N GLN A 108 19.01 4.79 -8.13
CA GLN A 108 17.77 4.20 -8.68
C GLN A 108 17.49 2.79 -8.17
N LYS A 109 17.99 2.41 -7.01
CA LYS A 109 17.63 1.16 -6.34
C LYS A 109 16.30 1.30 -5.68
N LEU A 110 15.48 0.25 -5.80
CA LEU A 110 14.14 0.21 -5.21
C LEU A 110 14.20 -0.18 -3.73
N GLY A 111 13.54 0.57 -2.89
CA GLY A 111 13.20 0.23 -1.52
C GLY A 111 11.69 0.16 -1.34
N GLY A 112 11.25 -0.47 -0.27
CA GLY A 112 9.84 -0.51 0.10
C GLY A 112 9.68 -0.47 1.61
N VAL A 113 8.76 0.36 2.07
CA VAL A 113 8.37 0.45 3.49
C VAL A 113 7.14 -0.42 3.70
N ASP A 114 7.25 -1.27 4.71
CA ASP A 114 6.18 -2.10 5.25
C ASP A 114 5.71 -1.47 6.56
N SER A 115 4.60 -0.75 6.51
CA SER A 115 3.93 -0.16 7.67
C SER A 115 2.87 -1.09 8.20
N ASP A 116 2.51 -0.95 9.47
CA ASP A 116 1.41 -1.70 10.04
C ASP A 116 0.09 -1.19 9.45
N PHE A 117 -0.80 -2.11 9.07
CA PHE A 117 -2.13 -1.80 8.57
C PHE A 117 -3.20 -2.39 9.50
N ASN A 118 -4.15 -1.58 9.94
CA ASN A 118 -5.21 -1.99 10.87
C ASN A 118 -6.62 -1.70 10.36
N CYS A 119 -6.81 -1.74 9.05
CA CYS A 119 -8.09 -1.49 8.39
C CYS A 119 -8.80 -0.23 8.88
N TRP A 120 -8.10 0.91 8.77
CA TRP A 120 -8.61 2.24 9.13
C TRP A 120 -9.13 2.35 10.56
N GLY A 121 -8.49 1.63 11.49
CA GLY A 121 -8.86 1.59 12.90
C GLY A 121 -9.80 0.46 13.25
N TYR A 122 -9.46 -0.75 12.83
CA TYR A 122 -10.15 -2.01 13.18
C TYR A 122 -11.61 -2.06 12.71
N LYS A 123 -11.91 -1.52 11.51
CA LYS A 123 -13.26 -1.53 10.96
C LYS A 123 -13.71 -2.90 10.48
N THR A 124 -12.77 -3.70 9.95
CA THR A 124 -12.98 -5.08 9.48
C THR A 124 -11.74 -5.90 9.76
N ASP A 125 -11.73 -7.20 9.46
CA ASP A 125 -10.54 -8.05 9.50
C ASP A 125 -9.49 -7.53 8.52
N PHE A 126 -8.22 -7.63 8.89
CA PHE A 126 -7.12 -6.99 8.16
C PHE A 126 -5.82 -7.79 8.19
N GLU A 127 -5.75 -8.87 8.95
CA GLU A 127 -4.51 -9.61 9.21
C GLU A 127 -3.86 -10.16 7.93
N LEU A 128 -4.68 -10.45 6.91
CA LEU A 128 -4.17 -10.87 5.60
C LEU A 128 -3.68 -9.66 4.79
N ASP A 129 -4.39 -8.54 4.86
CA ASP A 129 -4.02 -7.32 4.16
C ASP A 129 -2.76 -6.68 4.75
N ASP A 130 -2.50 -6.82 6.05
CA ASP A 130 -1.26 -6.39 6.70
C ASP A 130 0.00 -7.10 6.13
N GLN A 131 -0.17 -8.23 5.43
CA GLN A 131 0.93 -8.94 4.76
C GLN A 131 1.20 -8.44 3.33
N VAL A 132 0.34 -7.61 2.77
CA VAL A 132 0.41 -7.19 1.36
C VAL A 132 1.68 -6.37 1.09
N ALA A 133 2.02 -5.42 1.96
CA ALA A 133 3.23 -4.60 1.79
C ALA A 133 4.50 -5.46 1.70
N ASN A 134 4.67 -6.39 2.63
CA ASN A 134 5.79 -7.33 2.63
C ASN A 134 5.85 -8.18 1.35
N PHE A 135 4.70 -8.70 0.91
CA PHE A 135 4.59 -9.47 -0.33
C PHE A 135 4.98 -8.63 -1.56
N MET A 136 4.51 -7.38 -1.65
CA MET A 136 4.84 -6.47 -2.75
C MET A 136 6.35 -6.18 -2.79
N ILE A 137 6.97 -5.90 -1.64
CA ILE A 137 8.41 -5.64 -1.51
C ILE A 137 9.22 -6.83 -1.99
N LYS A 138 8.93 -8.04 -1.48
CA LYS A 138 9.60 -9.28 -1.89
C LYS A 138 9.44 -9.57 -3.38
N SER A 139 8.21 -9.43 -3.90
CA SER A 139 7.89 -9.68 -5.30
C SER A 139 8.54 -8.68 -6.26
N SER A 140 8.94 -7.52 -5.76
CA SER A 140 9.62 -6.47 -6.53
C SER A 140 11.14 -6.52 -6.39
N GLY A 141 11.69 -7.37 -5.52
CA GLY A 141 13.12 -7.39 -5.20
C GLY A 141 13.60 -6.10 -4.51
N ALA A 142 12.70 -5.36 -3.91
CA ALA A 142 13.00 -4.10 -3.24
C ALA A 142 13.70 -4.33 -1.90
N LYS A 143 14.55 -3.38 -1.49
CA LYS A 143 15.12 -3.39 -0.15
C LYS A 143 14.01 -3.15 0.88
N TYR A 144 13.91 -4.06 1.84
CA TYR A 144 12.87 -4.03 2.87
C TYR A 144 13.20 -3.06 3.99
N PHE A 145 12.21 -2.24 4.37
CA PHE A 145 12.23 -1.39 5.56
C PHE A 145 10.96 -1.58 6.36
N LYS A 146 11.07 -1.97 7.64
CA LYS A 146 9.91 -2.04 8.54
C LYS A 146 9.64 -0.67 9.15
N ASN A 147 8.36 -0.31 9.21
CA ASN A 147 7.83 0.83 9.96
C ASN A 147 6.79 0.29 10.95
N ASN A 148 7.04 0.44 12.25
CA ASN A 148 6.14 -0.05 13.31
C ASN A 148 5.04 0.98 13.65
N MET A 149 4.62 1.75 12.69
CA MET A 149 3.53 2.72 12.82
C MET A 149 2.40 2.32 11.89
N VAL A 150 1.16 2.46 12.35
CA VAL A 150 0.00 2.32 11.48
C VAL A 150 -0.03 3.48 10.49
N LEU A 151 0.07 3.12 9.20
CA LEU A 151 0.10 4.09 8.12
C LEU A 151 -0.50 3.51 6.84
N GLU A 152 -1.58 4.08 6.42
CA GLU A 152 -2.14 3.85 5.09
C GLU A 152 -1.39 4.69 4.05
N GLY A 153 -0.98 4.09 2.93
CA GLY A 153 -0.35 4.83 1.83
C GLY A 153 -1.26 5.92 1.24
N GLY A 154 -2.59 5.73 1.34
CA GLY A 154 -3.59 6.74 0.95
C GLY A 154 -3.67 7.95 1.88
N SER A 155 -3.09 7.88 3.08
CA SER A 155 -3.09 8.97 4.05
C SER A 155 -1.96 9.99 3.85
N ILE A 156 -1.03 9.73 2.94
CA ILE A 156 0.11 10.61 2.66
C ILE A 156 0.18 10.98 1.18
N HIS A 157 0.68 12.17 0.91
CA HIS A 157 0.98 12.64 -0.44
C HIS A 157 2.29 13.44 -0.44
N VAL A 158 3.16 13.21 -1.41
CA VAL A 158 4.48 13.84 -1.48
C VAL A 158 4.73 14.52 -2.83
N ASP A 159 5.53 15.59 -2.81
CA ASP A 159 5.98 16.29 -4.02
C ASP A 159 7.32 15.72 -4.57
N GLY A 160 7.93 14.78 -3.86
CA GLY A 160 9.26 14.23 -4.20
C GLY A 160 10.43 15.16 -3.90
N GLN A 161 10.17 16.36 -3.34
CA GLN A 161 11.18 17.40 -3.05
C GLN A 161 11.34 17.68 -1.55
N GLY A 162 10.68 16.88 -0.71
CA GLY A 162 10.77 16.99 0.75
C GLY A 162 9.53 17.56 1.42
N THR A 163 8.45 17.80 0.68
CA THR A 163 7.15 18.16 1.25
C THR A 163 6.24 16.93 1.29
N MET A 164 5.59 16.73 2.42
CA MET A 164 4.56 15.71 2.61
C MET A 164 3.29 16.35 3.14
N LEU A 165 2.17 16.00 2.55
CA LEU A 165 0.83 16.35 3.03
C LEU A 165 0.19 15.12 3.67
N THR A 166 -0.43 15.32 4.83
CA THR A 166 -1.21 14.32 5.55
C THR A 166 -2.25 15.00 6.42
N THR A 167 -3.05 14.24 7.15
CA THR A 167 -4.03 14.78 8.10
C THR A 167 -3.78 14.24 9.50
N GLU A 168 -4.06 15.04 10.51
CA GLU A 168 -4.02 14.60 11.91
C GLU A 168 -5.01 13.46 12.17
N GLN A 169 -6.14 13.45 11.46
CA GLN A 169 -7.14 12.39 11.53
C GLN A 169 -6.57 11.01 11.18
N CYS A 170 -5.67 10.93 10.21
CA CYS A 170 -5.10 9.65 9.79
C CYS A 170 -3.94 9.18 10.67
N LEU A 171 -3.14 10.11 11.23
CA LEU A 171 -1.91 9.76 11.93
C LEU A 171 -2.01 9.84 13.46
N LEU A 172 -2.77 10.81 13.98
CA LEU A 172 -2.85 11.10 15.42
C LEU A 172 -4.11 10.58 16.09
N HIS A 173 -5.02 9.97 15.34
CA HIS A 173 -6.24 9.42 15.91
C HIS A 173 -5.91 8.24 16.82
N GLU A 174 -6.63 8.12 17.95
CA GLU A 174 -6.42 7.07 18.95
C GLU A 174 -6.52 5.64 18.40
N ASN A 175 -7.26 5.43 17.29
CA ASN A 175 -7.37 4.13 16.64
C ASN A 175 -6.28 3.87 15.60
N ARG A 176 -5.21 4.67 15.56
CA ARG A 176 -4.02 4.47 14.72
C ARG A 176 -2.76 4.35 15.58
N ASN A 177 -2.27 5.48 16.08
CA ASN A 177 -0.99 5.56 16.78
C ASN A 177 -1.16 6.24 18.15
N PRO A 178 -1.92 5.67 19.12
CA PRO A 178 -2.23 6.31 20.40
C PRO A 178 -0.99 6.57 21.25
N ASP A 179 0.06 5.77 21.07
CA ASP A 179 1.30 5.84 21.86
C ASP A 179 2.34 6.80 21.26
N LEU A 180 2.04 7.44 20.10
CA LEU A 180 2.95 8.35 19.43
C LEU A 180 2.46 9.79 19.50
N THR A 181 3.36 10.70 19.89
CA THR A 181 3.12 12.13 19.82
C THR A 181 3.28 12.66 18.40
N LYS A 182 2.69 13.81 18.10
CA LYS A 182 2.89 14.50 16.80
C LYS A 182 4.37 14.70 16.46
N SER A 183 5.19 15.04 17.44
CA SER A 183 6.64 15.23 17.25
C SER A 183 7.34 13.93 16.86
N GLU A 184 7.00 12.80 17.48
CA GLU A 184 7.58 11.50 17.16
C GLU A 184 7.15 11.05 15.75
N ILE A 185 5.90 11.22 15.39
CA ILE A 185 5.41 10.93 14.04
C ILE A 185 6.14 11.80 13.00
N CYS A 186 6.29 13.11 13.25
CA CYS A 186 7.04 13.98 12.37
C CYS A 186 8.50 13.53 12.20
N LEU A 187 9.16 13.06 13.26
CA LEU A 187 10.53 12.56 13.18
C LEU A 187 10.65 11.28 12.32
N LEU A 188 9.67 10.39 12.36
CA LEU A 188 9.67 9.17 11.54
C LEU A 188 9.68 9.49 10.03
N TYR A 189 9.07 10.61 9.63
CA TYR A 189 9.02 11.03 8.22
C TYR A 189 10.17 11.97 7.82
N THR A 190 10.73 12.74 8.73
CA THR A 190 11.64 13.83 8.42
C THR A 190 13.10 13.59 8.81
N SER A 191 13.40 12.49 9.49
CA SER A 191 14.78 12.21 9.94
C SER A 191 15.61 11.49 8.86
N PRO A 192 16.85 11.97 8.58
CA PRO A 192 17.40 13.22 9.04
C PRO A 192 16.98 14.38 8.12
N SER A 193 16.39 15.42 8.71
CA SER A 193 16.21 16.68 7.99
C SER A 193 17.59 17.31 7.72
N PRO A 194 17.82 17.96 6.56
CA PRO A 194 19.04 18.75 6.33
C PRO A 194 19.29 19.83 7.40
N ARG A 195 18.26 20.23 8.14
CA ARG A 195 18.35 21.18 9.26
C ARG A 195 18.94 20.56 10.53
N ASP A 196 18.92 19.23 10.68
CA ASP A 196 19.42 18.53 11.86
C ASP A 196 20.89 18.08 11.72
N LEU A 197 21.44 18.12 10.50
CA LEU A 197 22.84 17.83 10.22
C LEU A 197 23.80 18.99 10.53
N GLY A 198 23.29 20.12 11.00
CA GLY A 198 24.03 21.34 11.29
C GLY A 198 24.06 21.78 12.75
N LYS A 199 23.64 20.90 13.69
CA LYS A 199 23.70 21.23 15.13
C LYS A 199 24.59 20.25 15.87
#